data_c2a821e0808895b2f3d8b8e3ac686d6f
#
_entry.id   c2a821e0808895b2f3d8b8e3ac686d6f
#
_cell.length_a   1.000
_cell.length_b   1.000
_cell.length_c   1.000
_cell.angle_alpha   90.00
_cell.angle_beta   90.00
_cell.angle_gamma   90.00
#
_symmetry.space_group_name_H-M   'P 1'
#
loop_
_entity.id
_entity.type
_entity.pdbx_description
1 polymer ?
#
loop_
_entity_poly.entity_id
_entity_poly.type
_entity_poly.pdbx_seq_one_letter_code
_entity_poly.pdbx_strand_id
1 'polypeptide(L)'
;MRIWKGYQHGINFGGWFSQKEHTEKHYQTFITEADFATVARWGLDHVRIPVDYELVESEGGILKEDGFRWIKQCILWCRKYDLHMILSLHKTVGYSFADESDSGEFFTNLALQARFISLWQEFAKRFGNDSDVVAFELLNEAADMQTAKDWNQIAANAITAIRSVAPDVFILAGGIHYNGADGVTLLDAPADSRIVYSFHCYDPIIFTHQTAQWIKGMPKNFHIAYPDTLANYRRWSAAFSKEYIGSLLHEGLTDVDT
;
A
#
# COMPACT_ATOMS: atom_id res chain seq x y z
N MET A 1 -21.37 -7.02 7.75
CA MET A 1 -20.13 -6.75 7.00
C MET A 1 -20.49 -6.60 5.52
N ARG A 2 -20.02 -5.55 4.85
CA ARG A 2 -20.29 -5.35 3.41
C ARG A 2 -19.17 -6.00 2.61
N ILE A 3 -19.50 -6.90 1.69
CA ILE A 3 -18.51 -7.53 0.79
C ILE A 3 -18.16 -6.52 -0.31
N TRP A 4 -16.88 -6.26 -0.49
CA TRP A 4 -16.37 -5.44 -1.58
C TRP A 4 -16.01 -6.36 -2.75
N LYS A 5 -16.95 -6.53 -3.67
CA LYS A 5 -16.83 -7.45 -4.81
C LYS A 5 -15.67 -7.06 -5.72
N GLY A 6 -14.92 -8.03 -6.20
CA GLY A 6 -13.76 -7.86 -7.07
C GLY A 6 -12.47 -7.47 -6.33
N TYR A 7 -12.49 -7.43 -4.99
CA TYR A 7 -11.34 -7.08 -4.15
C TYR A 7 -11.24 -8.01 -2.93
N GLN A 8 -11.45 -9.32 -3.15
CA GLN A 8 -11.43 -10.31 -2.08
C GLN A 8 -10.08 -11.03 -1.97
N HIS A 9 -9.47 -11.34 -3.11
CA HIS A 9 -8.24 -12.11 -3.19
C HIS A 9 -7.33 -11.49 -4.25
N GLY A 10 -6.28 -10.83 -3.84
CA GLY A 10 -5.39 -10.12 -4.75
C GLY A 10 -3.92 -10.34 -4.47
N ILE A 11 -3.09 -9.73 -5.31
CA ILE A 11 -1.65 -9.72 -5.17
C ILE A 11 -1.10 -8.31 -5.39
N ASN A 12 -0.01 -7.99 -4.69
CA ASN A 12 0.71 -6.73 -4.86
C ASN A 12 1.84 -6.88 -5.89
N PHE A 13 1.85 -6.03 -6.91
CA PHE A 13 2.94 -5.93 -7.88
C PHE A 13 4.01 -4.93 -7.43
N GLY A 14 4.66 -5.25 -6.29
CA GLY A 14 5.74 -4.43 -5.74
C GLY A 14 7.02 -4.47 -6.57
N GLY A 15 7.87 -3.44 -6.42
CA GLY A 15 9.15 -3.35 -7.11
C GLY A 15 9.06 -3.07 -8.61
N TRP A 16 7.92 -2.62 -9.12
CA TRP A 16 7.72 -2.26 -10.52
C TRP A 16 7.74 -0.74 -10.73
N PHE A 17 6.68 -0.04 -10.30
CA PHE A 17 6.58 1.43 -10.38
C PHE A 17 6.91 2.12 -9.06
N SER A 18 7.30 1.35 -8.05
CA SER A 18 7.72 1.85 -6.75
C SER A 18 8.93 1.09 -6.22
N GLN A 19 9.71 1.75 -5.35
CA GLN A 19 10.86 1.18 -4.66
C GLN A 19 11.95 0.61 -5.59
N LYS A 20 12.06 1.11 -6.80
CA LYS A 20 13.04 0.73 -7.84
C LYS A 20 13.46 1.94 -8.67
N GLU A 21 14.50 1.72 -9.48
CA GLU A 21 14.91 2.71 -10.46
C GLU A 21 13.80 2.95 -11.50
N HIS A 22 13.44 4.20 -11.70
CA HIS A 22 12.41 4.62 -12.64
C HIS A 22 12.98 4.66 -14.08
N THR A 23 13.14 3.48 -14.69
CA THR A 23 13.63 3.35 -16.07
C THR A 23 12.60 2.67 -16.97
N GLU A 24 12.50 3.14 -18.21
CA GLU A 24 11.59 2.58 -19.20
C GLU A 24 11.83 1.08 -19.44
N LYS A 25 13.10 0.66 -19.46
CA LYS A 25 13.45 -0.75 -19.60
C LYS A 25 12.87 -1.60 -18.48
N HIS A 26 12.98 -1.12 -17.21
CA HIS A 26 12.43 -1.83 -16.06
C HIS A 26 10.91 -1.95 -16.18
N TYR A 27 10.23 -0.87 -16.54
CA TYR A 27 8.77 -0.87 -16.69
C TYR A 27 8.30 -1.86 -17.76
N GLN A 28 9.03 -2.00 -18.86
CA GLN A 28 8.68 -2.89 -19.97
C GLN A 28 8.94 -4.37 -19.69
N THR A 29 9.84 -4.70 -18.74
CA THR A 29 10.35 -6.08 -18.62
C THR A 29 10.08 -6.74 -17.28
N PHE A 30 9.78 -5.99 -16.22
CA PHE A 30 9.64 -6.53 -14.88
C PHE A 30 8.25 -7.14 -14.64
N ILE A 31 7.19 -6.42 -14.93
CA ILE A 31 5.82 -6.92 -14.96
C ILE A 31 5.27 -6.71 -16.38
N THR A 32 4.61 -7.72 -16.90
CA THR A 32 4.10 -7.75 -18.27
C THR A 32 2.64 -8.20 -18.28
N GLU A 33 2.00 -8.12 -19.44
CA GLU A 33 0.63 -8.62 -19.60
C GLU A 33 0.47 -10.09 -19.20
N ALA A 34 1.52 -10.91 -19.39
CA ALA A 34 1.50 -12.33 -19.02
C ALA A 34 1.36 -12.56 -17.52
N ASP A 35 1.84 -11.62 -16.69
CA ASP A 35 1.71 -11.67 -15.23
C ASP A 35 0.26 -11.43 -14.82
N PHE A 36 -0.45 -10.49 -15.44
CA PHE A 36 -1.89 -10.28 -15.23
C PHE A 36 -2.70 -11.53 -15.63
N ALA A 37 -2.38 -12.12 -16.78
CA ALA A 37 -3.01 -13.38 -17.20
C ALA A 37 -2.75 -14.52 -16.19
N THR A 38 -1.57 -14.52 -15.57
CA THR A 38 -1.20 -15.52 -14.56
C THR A 38 -1.98 -15.32 -13.27
N VAL A 39 -2.12 -14.07 -12.80
CA VAL A 39 -2.92 -13.71 -11.63
C VAL A 39 -4.38 -14.16 -11.79
N ALA A 40 -4.98 -13.88 -12.97
CA ALA A 40 -6.33 -14.32 -13.27
C ALA A 40 -6.47 -15.85 -13.27
N ARG A 41 -5.49 -16.59 -13.84
CA ARG A 41 -5.47 -18.07 -13.82
C ARG A 41 -5.34 -18.65 -12.41
N TRP A 42 -4.75 -17.92 -11.48
CA TRP A 42 -4.70 -18.33 -10.06
C TRP A 42 -6.04 -18.14 -9.34
N GLY A 43 -7.03 -17.53 -10.01
CA GLY A 43 -8.35 -17.27 -9.43
C GLY A 43 -8.37 -16.04 -8.51
N LEU A 44 -7.36 -15.18 -8.59
CA LEU A 44 -7.36 -13.90 -7.90
C LEU A 44 -8.25 -12.89 -8.65
N ASP A 45 -8.79 -11.93 -7.93
CA ASP A 45 -9.77 -10.98 -8.48
C ASP A 45 -9.21 -9.55 -8.63
N HIS A 46 -8.04 -9.26 -8.05
CA HIS A 46 -7.42 -7.94 -8.21
C HIS A 46 -5.90 -7.94 -8.09
N VAL A 47 -5.31 -6.85 -8.56
CA VAL A 47 -3.90 -6.51 -8.35
C VAL A 47 -3.80 -5.16 -7.64
N ARG A 48 -2.89 -5.02 -6.69
CA ARG A 48 -2.48 -3.73 -6.14
C ARG A 48 -1.22 -3.29 -6.87
N ILE A 49 -1.22 -2.07 -7.37
CA ILE A 49 -0.11 -1.48 -8.13
C ILE A 49 0.41 -0.26 -7.38
N PRO A 50 1.49 -0.43 -6.62
CA PRO A 50 2.18 0.68 -5.97
C PRO A 50 2.89 1.54 -7.02
N VAL A 51 2.73 2.86 -6.93
CA VAL A 51 3.41 3.83 -7.77
C VAL A 51 4.09 4.90 -6.92
N ASP A 52 5.32 5.23 -7.23
CA ASP A 52 5.97 6.41 -6.70
C ASP A 52 5.58 7.63 -7.55
N TYR A 53 5.52 8.82 -6.94
CA TYR A 53 5.14 10.02 -7.68
C TYR A 53 6.05 10.27 -8.89
N GLU A 54 7.31 9.83 -8.84
CA GLU A 54 8.30 9.98 -9.91
C GLU A 54 7.90 9.29 -11.22
N LEU A 55 6.99 8.33 -11.17
CA LEU A 55 6.42 7.73 -12.38
C LEU A 55 5.66 8.77 -13.21
N VAL A 56 4.86 9.61 -12.56
CA VAL A 56 3.86 10.48 -13.18
C VAL A 56 4.16 11.96 -13.07
N GLU A 57 5.16 12.33 -12.26
CA GLU A 57 5.49 13.73 -11.97
C GLU A 57 7.00 13.89 -11.77
N SER A 58 7.57 15.00 -12.20
CA SER A 58 8.95 15.39 -11.86
C SER A 58 9.03 16.02 -10.47
N GLU A 59 10.25 16.15 -9.92
CA GLU A 59 10.46 16.88 -8.67
C GLU A 59 9.87 18.30 -8.71
N GLY A 60 9.93 18.96 -9.86
CA GLY A 60 9.36 20.29 -10.08
C GLY A 60 7.85 20.35 -10.31
N GLY A 61 7.13 19.22 -10.21
CA GLY A 61 5.68 19.20 -10.37
C GLY A 61 5.18 19.14 -11.82
N ILE A 62 6.06 18.82 -12.77
CA ILE A 62 5.68 18.67 -14.18
C ILE A 62 5.18 17.25 -14.41
N LEU A 63 3.94 17.13 -14.89
CA LEU A 63 3.33 15.82 -15.19
C LEU A 63 4.05 15.11 -16.33
N LYS A 64 4.19 13.79 -16.19
CA LYS A 64 4.83 12.89 -17.15
C LYS A 64 3.77 11.99 -17.79
N GLU A 65 3.37 12.30 -19.01
CA GLU A 65 2.32 11.56 -19.73
C GLU A 65 2.63 10.07 -19.90
N ASP A 66 3.90 9.69 -20.00
CA ASP A 66 4.32 8.31 -20.13
C ASP A 66 3.93 7.47 -18.92
N GLY A 67 4.07 8.00 -17.72
CA GLY A 67 3.67 7.34 -16.48
C GLY A 67 2.15 7.11 -16.43
N PHE A 68 1.36 8.09 -16.83
CA PHE A 68 -0.09 7.93 -16.91
C PHE A 68 -0.50 6.89 -17.98
N ARG A 69 0.25 6.79 -19.09
CA ARG A 69 0.03 5.72 -20.10
C ARG A 69 0.29 4.34 -19.52
N TRP A 70 1.33 4.16 -18.70
CA TRP A 70 1.59 2.91 -18.00
C TRP A 70 0.42 2.50 -17.09
N ILE A 71 -0.08 3.42 -16.28
CA ILE A 71 -1.24 3.15 -15.39
C ILE A 71 -2.47 2.78 -16.23
N LYS A 72 -2.73 3.52 -17.32
CA LYS A 72 -3.84 3.19 -18.22
C LYS A 72 -3.69 1.80 -18.84
N GLN A 73 -2.45 1.42 -19.19
CA GLN A 73 -2.18 0.08 -19.70
C GLN A 73 -2.49 -1.01 -18.68
N CYS A 74 -2.19 -0.79 -17.39
CA CYS A 74 -2.57 -1.71 -16.32
C CYS A 74 -4.09 -1.88 -16.22
N ILE A 75 -4.85 -0.78 -16.30
CA ILE A 75 -6.32 -0.82 -16.32
C ILE A 75 -6.84 -1.64 -17.51
N LEU A 76 -6.24 -1.47 -18.69
CA LEU A 76 -6.62 -2.26 -19.89
C LEU A 76 -6.33 -3.75 -19.71
N TRP A 77 -5.20 -4.12 -19.11
CA TRP A 77 -4.89 -5.51 -18.81
C TRP A 77 -5.84 -6.08 -17.75
N CYS A 78 -6.15 -5.32 -16.71
CA CYS A 78 -7.16 -5.74 -15.72
C CYS A 78 -8.50 -6.02 -16.39
N ARG A 79 -9.01 -5.11 -17.23
CA ARG A 79 -10.27 -5.34 -17.99
C ARG A 79 -10.20 -6.60 -18.87
N LYS A 80 -9.07 -6.82 -19.54
CA LYS A 80 -8.88 -7.97 -20.44
C LYS A 80 -8.98 -9.30 -19.71
N TYR A 81 -8.52 -9.35 -18.46
CA TYR A 81 -8.43 -10.57 -17.66
C TYR A 81 -9.45 -10.64 -16.51
N ASP A 82 -10.47 -9.77 -16.52
CA ASP A 82 -11.51 -9.70 -15.49
C ASP A 82 -10.94 -9.51 -14.07
N LEU A 83 -9.93 -8.67 -13.96
CA LEU A 83 -9.30 -8.26 -12.72
C LEU A 83 -9.70 -6.83 -12.37
N HIS A 84 -9.66 -6.52 -11.08
CA HIS A 84 -9.71 -5.14 -10.59
C HIS A 84 -8.30 -4.64 -10.26
N MET A 85 -8.17 -3.34 -10.03
CA MET A 85 -6.90 -2.70 -9.71
C MET A 85 -7.04 -1.76 -8.53
N ILE A 86 -6.12 -1.84 -7.58
CA ILE A 86 -5.89 -0.80 -6.58
C ILE A 86 -4.66 -0.01 -7.01
N LEU A 87 -4.86 1.25 -7.40
CA LEU A 87 -3.77 2.20 -7.65
C LEU A 87 -3.36 2.81 -6.32
N SER A 88 -2.17 2.47 -5.84
CA SER A 88 -1.64 2.93 -4.56
C SER A 88 -0.52 3.95 -4.77
N LEU A 89 -0.66 5.16 -4.23
CA LEU A 89 0.48 6.09 -4.18
C LEU A 89 1.41 5.65 -3.05
N HIS A 90 2.57 5.11 -3.44
CA HIS A 90 3.49 4.48 -2.50
C HIS A 90 4.45 5.47 -1.86
N LYS A 91 4.80 6.51 -2.61
CA LYS A 91 5.66 7.62 -2.24
C LYS A 91 5.08 8.91 -2.79
N THR A 92 5.13 9.98 -2.02
CA THR A 92 4.78 11.33 -2.45
C THR A 92 5.95 12.29 -2.19
N VAL A 93 5.90 13.47 -2.79
CA VAL A 93 6.95 14.48 -2.53
C VAL A 93 6.95 14.86 -1.05
N GLY A 94 8.12 14.78 -0.42
CA GLY A 94 8.31 15.07 1.00
C GLY A 94 7.84 13.96 1.94
N TYR A 95 7.52 12.76 1.42
CA TYR A 95 7.28 11.58 2.26
C TYR A 95 7.54 10.25 1.55
N SER A 96 8.35 9.42 2.19
CA SER A 96 8.55 8.01 1.88
C SER A 96 8.69 7.20 3.17
N PHE A 97 7.84 6.19 3.35
CA PHE A 97 7.90 5.32 4.54
C PHE A 97 9.22 4.53 4.66
N ALA A 98 9.93 4.34 3.55
CA ALA A 98 11.18 3.58 3.48
C ALA A 98 12.43 4.45 3.67
N ASP A 99 12.30 5.76 3.78
CA ASP A 99 13.41 6.69 3.95
C ASP A 99 13.48 7.17 5.41
N GLU A 100 14.37 6.58 6.19
CA GLU A 100 14.59 6.96 7.60
C GLU A 100 15.08 8.42 7.76
N SER A 101 15.57 9.04 6.68
CA SER A 101 15.98 10.45 6.69
C SER A 101 14.81 11.39 6.38
N ASP A 102 13.66 10.86 5.99
CA ASP A 102 12.47 11.64 5.73
C ASP A 102 11.98 12.29 7.03
N SER A 103 12.01 13.61 7.02
CA SER A 103 11.66 14.41 8.21
C SER A 103 10.16 14.43 8.51
N GLY A 104 9.33 13.78 7.71
CA GLY A 104 7.88 13.87 7.82
C GLY A 104 7.34 15.26 7.46
N GLU A 105 8.11 16.07 6.74
CA GLU A 105 7.75 17.44 6.36
C GLU A 105 6.39 17.50 5.64
N PHE A 106 6.05 16.48 4.90
CA PHE A 106 4.76 16.34 4.21
C PHE A 106 3.56 16.61 5.14
N PHE A 107 3.59 16.09 6.38
CA PHE A 107 2.46 16.21 7.31
C PHE A 107 2.27 17.63 7.85
N THR A 108 3.27 18.49 7.76
CA THR A 108 3.23 19.89 8.25
C THR A 108 3.34 20.94 7.16
N ASN A 109 3.78 20.57 5.95
CA ASN A 109 4.01 21.49 4.84
C ASN A 109 2.79 21.55 3.91
N LEU A 110 2.03 22.65 3.97
CA LEU A 110 0.82 22.87 3.18
C LEU A 110 1.08 22.86 1.66
N ALA A 111 2.27 23.23 1.20
CA ALA A 111 2.58 23.21 -0.23
C ALA A 111 2.75 21.76 -0.74
N LEU A 112 3.38 20.90 0.03
CA LEU A 112 3.49 19.46 -0.27
C LEU A 112 2.13 18.77 -0.23
N GLN A 113 1.30 19.08 0.75
CA GLN A 113 -0.08 18.58 0.84
C GLN A 113 -0.93 19.02 -0.36
N ALA A 114 -0.84 20.29 -0.76
CA ALA A 114 -1.55 20.79 -1.93
C ALA A 114 -1.11 20.07 -3.21
N ARG A 115 0.17 19.76 -3.34
CA ARG A 115 0.72 19.01 -4.46
C ARG A 115 0.20 17.56 -4.48
N PHE A 116 0.19 16.87 -3.34
CA PHE A 116 -0.40 15.55 -3.16
C PHE A 116 -1.89 15.52 -3.58
N ILE A 117 -2.67 16.49 -3.10
CA ILE A 117 -4.10 16.62 -3.43
C ILE A 117 -4.29 16.86 -4.94
N SER A 118 -3.45 17.72 -5.54
CA SER A 118 -3.49 18.01 -6.98
C SER A 118 -3.17 16.76 -7.81
N LEU A 119 -2.21 15.94 -7.38
CA LEU A 119 -1.86 14.69 -8.05
C LEU A 119 -3.03 13.68 -7.98
N TRP A 120 -3.69 13.54 -6.82
CA TRP A 120 -4.89 12.72 -6.70
C TRP A 120 -6.05 13.22 -7.55
N GLN A 121 -6.23 14.53 -7.66
CA GLN A 121 -7.22 15.10 -8.56
C GLN A 121 -6.90 14.79 -10.02
N GLU A 122 -5.61 14.78 -10.39
CA GLU A 122 -5.18 14.41 -11.74
C GLU A 122 -5.42 12.90 -12.02
N PHE A 123 -5.13 12.00 -11.08
CA PHE A 123 -5.52 10.59 -11.19
C PHE A 123 -7.03 10.43 -11.36
N ALA A 124 -7.81 11.18 -10.59
CA ALA A 124 -9.27 11.15 -10.66
C ALA A 124 -9.80 11.62 -12.02
N LYS A 125 -9.24 12.69 -12.61
CA LYS A 125 -9.59 13.16 -13.96
C LYS A 125 -9.33 12.12 -15.03
N ARG A 126 -8.20 11.40 -14.92
CA ARG A 126 -7.75 10.45 -15.95
C ARG A 126 -8.38 9.08 -15.83
N PHE A 127 -8.63 8.61 -14.62
CA PHE A 127 -9.02 7.23 -14.34
C PHE A 127 -10.35 7.10 -13.58
N GLY A 128 -10.99 8.19 -13.20
CA GLY A 128 -12.25 8.15 -12.46
C GLY A 128 -13.41 7.49 -13.23
N ASN A 129 -13.38 7.56 -14.57
CA ASN A 129 -14.34 6.85 -15.43
C ASN A 129 -14.11 5.34 -15.51
N ASP A 130 -12.97 4.85 -15.01
CA ASP A 130 -12.67 3.42 -14.90
C ASP A 130 -13.00 2.86 -13.49
N SER A 131 -13.89 3.53 -12.74
CA SER A 131 -14.26 3.18 -11.35
C SER A 131 -14.90 1.79 -11.19
N ASP A 132 -15.29 1.17 -12.29
CA ASP A 132 -15.70 -0.24 -12.36
C ASP A 132 -14.51 -1.23 -12.24
N VAL A 133 -13.29 -0.76 -12.51
CA VAL A 133 -12.05 -1.57 -12.46
C VAL A 133 -11.09 -1.04 -11.42
N VAL A 134 -10.96 0.29 -11.27
CA VAL A 134 -9.92 0.88 -10.43
C VAL A 134 -10.46 1.44 -9.12
N ALA A 135 -9.72 1.20 -8.05
CA ALA A 135 -9.84 1.88 -6.76
C ALA A 135 -8.54 2.64 -6.46
N PHE A 136 -8.62 3.70 -5.67
CA PHE A 136 -7.49 4.54 -5.30
C PHE A 136 -7.09 4.32 -3.85
N GLU A 137 -5.82 4.10 -3.58
CA GLU A 137 -5.26 4.03 -2.23
C GLU A 137 -4.37 5.25 -2.01
N LEU A 138 -4.77 6.11 -1.07
CA LEU A 138 -4.26 7.47 -0.95
C LEU A 138 -2.75 7.55 -0.70
N LEU A 139 -2.24 6.80 0.27
CA LEU A 139 -0.82 6.78 0.60
C LEU A 139 -0.46 5.47 1.29
N ASN A 140 0.68 4.90 0.90
CA ASN A 140 1.24 3.75 1.58
C ASN A 140 1.85 4.17 2.92
N GLU A 141 1.49 3.46 3.99
CA GLU A 141 2.18 3.40 5.27
C GLU A 141 2.65 4.74 5.87
N ALA A 142 1.71 5.62 6.25
CA ALA A 142 2.06 6.74 7.12
C ALA A 142 2.65 6.20 8.44
N ALA A 143 3.93 6.49 8.72
CA ALA A 143 4.69 5.78 9.75
C ALA A 143 4.51 6.34 11.17
N ASP A 144 4.48 7.67 11.32
CA ASP A 144 4.52 8.33 12.62
C ASP A 144 3.14 8.39 13.28
N MET A 145 3.05 7.83 14.50
CA MET A 145 1.85 7.87 15.35
C MET A 145 1.37 9.29 15.67
N GLN A 146 2.27 10.26 15.71
CA GLN A 146 1.93 11.64 16.07
C GLN A 146 1.24 12.40 14.94
N THR A 147 1.29 11.88 13.72
CA THR A 147 0.71 12.52 12.52
C THR A 147 -0.76 12.17 12.27
N ALA A 148 -1.41 11.42 13.17
CA ALA A 148 -2.78 10.93 12.95
C ALA A 148 -3.78 12.04 12.61
N LYS A 149 -3.73 13.16 13.34
CA LYS A 149 -4.64 14.30 13.12
C LYS A 149 -4.37 14.95 11.76
N ASP A 150 -3.10 15.16 11.42
CA ASP A 150 -2.70 15.79 10.17
C ASP A 150 -3.03 14.87 8.99
N TRP A 151 -2.78 13.56 9.14
CA TRP A 151 -3.15 12.58 8.12
C TRP A 151 -4.66 12.54 7.86
N ASN A 152 -5.49 12.51 8.89
CA ASN A 152 -6.95 12.56 8.73
C ASN A 152 -7.39 13.81 7.93
N GLN A 153 -6.82 14.98 8.24
CA GLN A 153 -7.13 16.20 7.51
C GLN A 153 -6.66 16.15 6.05
N ILE A 154 -5.44 15.64 5.79
CA ILE A 154 -4.88 15.49 4.44
C ILE A 154 -5.75 14.51 3.63
N ALA A 155 -6.09 13.37 4.22
CA ALA A 155 -6.93 12.36 3.59
C ALA A 155 -8.32 12.91 3.25
N ALA A 156 -8.96 13.63 4.17
CA ALA A 156 -10.27 14.26 3.94
C ALA A 156 -10.22 15.26 2.78
N ASN A 157 -9.16 16.08 2.70
CA ASN A 157 -8.97 17.03 1.61
C ASN A 157 -8.76 16.31 0.27
N ALA A 158 -7.95 15.27 0.24
CA ALA A 158 -7.71 14.46 -0.97
C ALA A 158 -9.01 13.75 -1.42
N ILE A 159 -9.76 13.15 -0.50
CA ILE A 159 -11.06 12.54 -0.79
C ILE A 159 -12.02 13.57 -1.39
N THR A 160 -12.11 14.76 -0.81
CA THR A 160 -12.96 15.84 -1.32
C THR A 160 -12.56 16.22 -2.76
N ALA A 161 -11.27 16.36 -3.03
CA ALA A 161 -10.77 16.68 -4.37
C ALA A 161 -11.06 15.56 -5.38
N ILE A 162 -10.88 14.30 -5.01
CA ILE A 162 -11.22 13.14 -5.85
C ILE A 162 -12.72 13.12 -6.13
N ARG A 163 -13.57 13.29 -5.12
CA ARG A 163 -15.04 13.25 -5.25
C ARG A 163 -15.59 14.33 -6.15
N SER A 164 -14.94 15.49 -6.22
CA SER A 164 -15.34 16.58 -7.13
C SER A 164 -15.23 16.21 -8.61
N VAL A 165 -14.44 15.17 -8.94
CA VAL A 165 -14.16 14.73 -10.32
C VAL A 165 -14.64 13.30 -10.57
N ALA A 166 -14.45 12.40 -9.62
CA ALA A 166 -14.74 10.98 -9.71
C ALA A 166 -15.59 10.53 -8.50
N PRO A 167 -16.91 10.80 -8.51
CA PRO A 167 -17.77 10.53 -7.36
C PRO A 167 -17.93 9.03 -7.06
N ASP A 168 -17.74 8.17 -8.05
CA ASP A 168 -18.04 6.74 -7.96
C ASP A 168 -16.85 5.84 -7.63
N VAL A 169 -15.61 6.36 -7.67
CA VAL A 169 -14.42 5.55 -7.40
C VAL A 169 -14.35 5.13 -5.92
N PHE A 170 -13.94 3.90 -5.65
CA PHE A 170 -13.61 3.49 -4.29
C PHE A 170 -12.27 4.08 -3.87
N ILE A 171 -12.20 4.55 -2.63
CA ILE A 171 -10.97 5.12 -2.06
C ILE A 171 -10.59 4.31 -0.82
N LEU A 172 -9.36 3.81 -0.80
CA LEU A 172 -8.76 3.18 0.37
C LEU A 172 -7.99 4.24 1.15
N ALA A 173 -8.27 4.29 2.44
CA ALA A 173 -7.51 5.09 3.40
C ALA A 173 -6.88 4.14 4.42
N GLY A 174 -5.56 4.11 4.45
CA GLY A 174 -4.81 3.43 5.49
C GLY A 174 -4.63 4.31 6.71
N GLY A 175 -4.42 3.68 7.87
CA GLY A 175 -4.07 4.37 9.11
C GLY A 175 -2.60 4.79 9.14
N ILE A 176 -2.22 5.34 10.29
CA ILE A 176 -0.82 5.63 10.63
C ILE A 176 -0.14 4.37 11.19
N HIS A 177 1.09 4.51 11.70
CA HIS A 177 1.88 3.42 12.26
C HIS A 177 2.10 2.29 11.24
N TYR A 178 2.70 2.68 10.08
CA TYR A 178 2.91 1.77 8.96
C TYR A 178 1.63 1.08 8.47
N ASN A 179 0.50 1.78 8.56
CA ASN A 179 -0.82 1.24 8.25
C ASN A 179 -1.17 -0.01 9.10
N GLY A 180 -0.66 -0.11 10.32
CA GLY A 180 -0.98 -1.20 11.23
C GLY A 180 -2.46 -1.24 11.62
N ALA A 181 -2.93 -2.39 12.09
CA ALA A 181 -4.34 -2.57 12.49
C ALA A 181 -4.77 -1.63 13.63
N ASP A 182 -3.85 -1.28 14.52
CA ASP A 182 -4.04 -0.29 15.58
C ASP A 182 -4.21 1.13 15.02
N GLY A 183 -3.48 1.48 13.97
CA GLY A 183 -3.57 2.78 13.29
C GLY A 183 -4.93 3.05 12.66
N VAL A 184 -5.67 2.00 12.27
CA VAL A 184 -7.04 2.15 11.72
C VAL A 184 -8.00 2.75 12.74
N THR A 185 -7.80 2.49 14.03
CA THR A 185 -8.66 3.03 15.10
C THR A 185 -8.55 4.54 15.27
N LEU A 186 -7.52 5.15 14.68
CA LEU A 186 -7.25 6.58 14.74
C LEU A 186 -7.74 7.33 13.49
N LEU A 187 -8.31 6.62 12.51
CA LEU A 187 -8.96 7.23 11.36
C LEU A 187 -10.32 7.82 11.74
N ASP A 188 -10.61 9.00 11.18
CA ASP A 188 -11.93 9.61 11.30
C ASP A 188 -12.98 8.73 10.62
N ALA A 189 -14.25 8.85 11.03
CA ALA A 189 -15.35 8.14 10.40
C ALA A 189 -15.38 8.40 8.87
N PRO A 190 -15.69 7.38 8.03
CA PRO A 190 -15.69 7.54 6.58
C PRO A 190 -16.75 8.53 6.14
N ALA A 191 -16.37 9.48 5.28
CA ALA A 191 -17.26 10.53 4.78
C ALA A 191 -18.40 9.98 3.88
N ASP A 192 -18.18 8.83 3.23
CA ASP A 192 -19.17 8.17 2.39
C ASP A 192 -18.99 6.65 2.34
N SER A 193 -19.93 5.96 1.70
CA SER A 193 -19.97 4.50 1.64
C SER A 193 -18.98 3.87 0.63
N ARG A 194 -18.22 4.67 -0.10
CA ARG A 194 -17.17 4.22 -1.05
C ARG A 194 -15.77 4.45 -0.51
N ILE A 195 -15.64 4.73 0.79
CA ILE A 195 -14.36 4.73 1.50
C ILE A 195 -14.18 3.36 2.17
N VAL A 196 -13.02 2.78 1.98
CA VAL A 196 -12.60 1.50 2.55
C VAL A 196 -11.39 1.76 3.43
N TYR A 197 -11.42 1.32 4.67
CA TYR A 197 -10.23 1.33 5.50
C TYR A 197 -9.40 0.08 5.22
N SER A 198 -8.10 0.28 5.08
CA SER A 198 -7.14 -0.79 4.88
C SER A 198 -6.16 -0.85 6.05
N PHE A 199 -5.58 -2.00 6.25
CA PHE A 199 -4.44 -2.17 7.13
C PHE A 199 -3.48 -3.21 6.57
N HIS A 200 -2.21 -3.09 6.97
CA HIS A 200 -1.16 -4.06 6.68
C HIS A 200 -0.95 -4.94 7.91
N CYS A 201 -0.76 -6.23 7.69
CA CYS A 201 -0.47 -7.18 8.76
C CYS A 201 0.69 -8.07 8.33
N TYR A 202 1.81 -7.89 8.99
CA TYR A 202 3.02 -8.72 8.80
C TYR A 202 3.31 -9.60 10.00
N ASP A 203 2.41 -9.61 10.98
CA ASP A 203 2.58 -10.46 12.16
C ASP A 203 2.46 -11.94 11.83
N PRO A 204 3.36 -12.75 12.35
CA PRO A 204 4.54 -12.39 13.14
C PRO A 204 5.73 -11.98 12.25
N ILE A 205 6.37 -10.86 12.60
CA ILE A 205 7.48 -10.28 11.81
C ILE A 205 8.63 -11.27 11.61
N ILE A 206 8.95 -12.08 12.60
CA ILE A 206 10.01 -13.09 12.46
C ILE A 206 9.72 -14.13 11.38
N PHE A 207 8.45 -14.32 11.02
CA PHE A 207 8.05 -15.20 9.93
C PHE A 207 8.03 -14.44 8.58
N THR A 208 7.33 -13.33 8.52
CA THR A 208 7.10 -12.59 7.27
C THR A 208 8.35 -11.87 6.76
N HIS A 209 9.26 -11.49 7.67
CA HIS A 209 10.49 -10.76 7.36
C HIS A 209 11.75 -11.61 7.57
N GLN A 210 11.64 -12.93 7.42
CA GLN A 210 12.82 -13.81 7.48
C GLN A 210 13.91 -13.31 6.54
N THR A 211 15.16 -13.24 7.04
CA THR A 211 16.33 -12.78 6.28
C THR A 211 16.29 -11.33 5.77
N ALA A 212 15.26 -10.55 6.09
CA ALA A 212 15.14 -9.17 5.66
C ALA A 212 16.28 -8.31 6.25
N GLN A 213 17.08 -7.72 5.35
CA GLN A 213 18.29 -6.99 5.75
C GLN A 213 17.99 -5.67 6.47
N TRP A 214 16.79 -5.11 6.29
CA TRP A 214 16.32 -3.87 6.94
C TRP A 214 15.78 -4.10 8.36
N ILE A 215 15.54 -5.34 8.76
CA ILE A 215 15.13 -5.64 10.14
C ILE A 215 16.37 -5.74 11.03
N LYS A 216 16.46 -4.80 11.96
CA LYS A 216 17.60 -4.75 12.92
C LYS A 216 17.65 -6.02 13.74
N GLY A 217 18.80 -6.68 13.73
CA GLY A 217 19.02 -7.92 14.49
C GLY A 217 18.53 -9.21 13.79
N MET A 218 17.94 -9.13 12.61
CA MET A 218 17.54 -10.30 11.83
C MET A 218 18.79 -11.03 11.30
N PRO A 219 19.03 -12.31 11.67
CA PRO A 219 20.18 -13.07 11.15
C PRO A 219 19.99 -13.38 9.65
N LYS A 220 21.08 -13.26 8.88
CA LYS A 220 21.06 -13.46 7.41
C LYS A 220 20.55 -14.83 6.97
N ASN A 221 20.71 -15.86 7.81
CA ASN A 221 20.36 -17.26 7.50
C ASN A 221 19.23 -17.74 8.42
N PHE A 222 18.44 -16.83 8.96
CA PHE A 222 17.32 -17.22 9.81
C PHE A 222 16.18 -17.78 8.98
N HIS A 223 15.72 -18.98 9.37
CA HIS A 223 14.53 -19.61 8.79
C HIS A 223 13.66 -20.19 9.89
N ILE A 224 12.38 -19.95 9.76
CA ILE A 224 11.32 -20.53 10.59
C ILE A 224 10.31 -21.20 9.68
N ALA A 225 9.89 -22.42 10.03
CA ALA A 225 8.89 -23.16 9.25
C ALA A 225 7.47 -22.61 9.49
N TYR A 226 6.59 -22.86 8.55
CA TYR A 226 5.15 -22.63 8.69
C TYR A 226 4.39 -23.78 7.98
N PRO A 227 3.42 -24.42 8.62
CA PRO A 227 3.16 -24.31 10.06
C PRO A 227 4.26 -24.95 10.91
N ASP A 228 4.39 -24.51 12.17
CA ASP A 228 5.30 -25.09 13.15
C ASP A 228 4.63 -25.09 14.54
N THR A 229 5.25 -25.75 15.52
CA THR A 229 4.72 -25.81 16.88
C THR A 229 4.92 -24.48 17.62
N LEU A 230 4.00 -24.15 18.51
CA LEU A 230 4.15 -22.98 19.38
C LEU A 230 5.45 -23.01 20.20
N ALA A 231 5.90 -24.21 20.60
CA ALA A 231 7.18 -24.38 21.30
C ALA A 231 8.39 -23.95 20.45
N ASN A 232 8.38 -24.26 19.14
CA ASN A 232 9.42 -23.81 18.22
C ASN A 232 9.36 -22.30 18.01
N TYR A 233 8.19 -21.72 17.81
CA TYR A 233 8.03 -20.26 17.69
C TYR A 233 8.53 -19.53 18.94
N ARG A 234 8.20 -20.01 20.13
CA ARG A 234 8.69 -19.47 21.41
C ARG A 234 10.22 -19.58 21.53
N ARG A 235 10.82 -20.70 21.10
CA ARG A 235 12.27 -20.88 21.12
C ARG A 235 12.96 -19.88 20.18
N TRP A 236 12.45 -19.71 18.99
CA TRP A 236 12.99 -18.74 18.03
C TRP A 236 12.78 -17.31 18.49
N SER A 237 11.61 -16.98 19.02
CA SER A 237 11.32 -15.65 19.52
C SER A 237 12.24 -15.26 20.68
N ALA A 238 12.68 -16.19 21.50
CA ALA A 238 13.63 -15.94 22.58
C ALA A 238 15.03 -15.49 22.08
N ALA A 239 15.36 -15.78 20.80
CA ALA A 239 16.61 -15.35 20.17
C ALA A 239 16.57 -13.90 19.66
N PHE A 240 15.41 -13.28 19.60
CA PHE A 240 15.20 -11.91 19.10
C PHE A 240 14.91 -10.93 20.23
N SER A 241 15.05 -9.64 19.94
CA SER A 241 14.69 -8.60 20.90
C SER A 241 13.17 -8.59 21.16
N LYS A 242 12.78 -8.17 22.37
CA LYS A 242 11.37 -8.08 22.75
C LYS A 242 10.51 -7.25 21.80
N GLU A 243 11.13 -6.34 21.08
CA GLU A 243 10.50 -5.45 20.11
C GLU A 243 9.87 -6.21 18.92
N TYR A 244 10.49 -7.34 18.50
CA TYR A 244 9.98 -8.17 17.40
C TYR A 244 9.17 -9.38 17.86
N ILE A 245 9.19 -9.66 19.16
CA ILE A 245 8.53 -10.81 19.78
C ILE A 245 7.11 -10.46 20.22
N GLY A 246 6.81 -9.19 20.48
CA GLY A 246 5.56 -8.75 21.07
C GLY A 246 4.32 -9.20 20.27
N SER A 247 4.45 -9.32 18.96
CA SER A 247 3.39 -9.76 18.06
C SER A 247 3.23 -11.29 17.93
N LEU A 248 4.21 -12.07 18.40
CA LEU A 248 4.18 -13.54 18.31
C LEU A 248 3.50 -14.23 19.47
N LEU A 249 3.39 -13.56 20.61
CA LEU A 249 2.96 -14.18 21.84
C LEU A 249 1.74 -13.45 22.39
N HIS A 250 0.59 -13.58 21.74
CA HIS A 250 -0.66 -13.32 22.42
C HIS A 250 -0.75 -14.30 23.60
N GLU A 251 -0.98 -13.75 24.80
CA GLU A 251 -1.31 -14.55 25.96
C GLU A 251 -2.53 -15.40 25.62
N GLY A 252 -2.38 -16.71 25.66
CA GLY A 252 -3.47 -17.64 25.38
C GLY A 252 -3.39 -18.44 24.08
N LEU A 253 -2.40 -18.21 23.20
CA LEU A 253 -2.19 -19.07 22.05
C LEU A 253 -1.84 -20.49 22.47
N THR A 254 -2.50 -21.45 21.87
CA THR A 254 -2.26 -22.89 22.03
C THR A 254 -1.72 -23.49 20.74
N ASP A 255 -1.20 -24.73 20.78
CA ASP A 255 -0.72 -25.42 19.57
C ASP A 255 -1.83 -25.68 18.53
N VAL A 256 -3.10 -25.49 18.89
CA VAL A 256 -4.25 -25.61 17.98
C VAL A 256 -4.49 -24.33 17.19
N ASP A 257 -3.93 -23.21 17.64
CA ASP A 257 -4.12 -21.88 17.06
C ASP A 257 -2.98 -21.49 16.10
N THR A 258 -1.98 -22.35 15.93
CA THR A 258 -0.82 -22.19 15.03
C THR A 258 -0.91 -23.21 13.81
#